data_c36ddd3a966838fcc21bb645b34238b6
#
_entry.id   c36ddd3a966838fcc21bb645b34238b6
#
_cell.length_a   1.000
_cell.length_b   1.000
_cell.length_c   1.000
_cell.angle_alpha   90.00
_cell.angle_beta   90.00
_cell.angle_gamma   90.00
#
_symmetry.space_group_name_H-M   'P 1'
#
loop_
_entity.id
_entity.type
_entity.pdbx_description
1 polymer ?
#
loop_
_entity_poly.entity_id
_entity_poly.type
_entity_poly.pdbx_seq_one_letter_code
_entity_poly.pdbx_strand_id
1 'polypeptide(L)'
;MLEELNLKLGGEAGQGLQSIGLLLGKLYARAGYYVFTNQDNESLIRGGHNFYQLRVASRPVFTMGEAIDLLVDMDGESRRIHAGEIAPGGLALVDGTSAGPGEAAVPLAEIARQSGGHDIFRNTVAAGAIAGLTGQDFDALASLLTETFAADPDTRETNLRCAREGYQAARATGRSLVPAPPTHPGKRPFVNGHEALSLGALAAGCKFMAAYPMSPSTLIITYLAGQADAFGLVVEQAEDEIAAINMALGASYAGVRAMTATSGGGFALMVEGLSLAGMLELPVVVVIAQRPGPATGLPTRTEQGDLLFAVHAGHGEFPRFVLAPATAAEAFTIAPRAFDLAERFQVPVIILTDQHLAESYLTPEPFDFSRVTVTGYRLTGAAAPYRRYGPGPLGVSPLAVPGTVDAVVVDSDEHDAEGHIVEDAATRKAMVAKRLAKFPAMLDALNPPLRQGPPAAADVLLGWGSSWGALCEAGEKLNQAGTPVEVWGLQEVWPLNPKHFTPLAGRRVTVVESNATGQMARLLTGWAGVQVTAGINRYDGRPLSARYIIRHFKGEF
;
A
#
# COMPACT_ATOMS: atom_id res chain seq x y z
N MET A 1 -25.31 13.21 -16.30
CA MET A 1 -24.63 12.23 -15.43
C MET A 1 -23.16 12.33 -15.73
N LEU A 2 -22.33 12.31 -14.71
CA LEU A 2 -20.87 12.34 -14.83
C LEU A 2 -20.36 10.91 -15.10
N GLU A 3 -19.36 10.75 -15.98
CA GLU A 3 -18.73 9.43 -16.17
C GLU A 3 -18.06 8.95 -14.88
N GLU A 4 -17.45 9.87 -14.15
CA GLU A 4 -16.89 9.67 -12.81
C GLU A 4 -17.14 10.91 -11.96
N LEU A 5 -17.09 10.77 -10.64
CA LEU A 5 -17.23 11.87 -9.68
C LEU A 5 -15.93 11.99 -8.88
N ASN A 6 -15.30 13.15 -8.97
CA ASN A 6 -14.13 13.51 -8.17
C ASN A 6 -14.56 14.50 -7.08
N LEU A 7 -14.51 14.04 -5.84
CA LEU A 7 -14.92 14.79 -4.66
C LEU A 7 -13.71 15.10 -3.81
N LYS A 8 -13.53 16.35 -3.38
CA LYS A 8 -12.48 16.78 -2.45
C LYS A 8 -13.10 17.46 -1.24
N LEU A 9 -12.78 16.95 -0.05
CA LEU A 9 -13.13 17.51 1.24
C LEU A 9 -11.91 18.28 1.75
N GLY A 10 -12.01 19.58 1.88
CA GLY A 10 -10.92 20.41 2.38
C GLY A 10 -11.26 21.04 3.73
N GLY A 11 -10.27 21.16 4.60
CA GLY A 11 -10.43 21.73 5.92
C GLY A 11 -9.19 21.62 6.81
N GLU A 12 -9.33 22.01 8.07
CA GLU A 12 -8.26 21.93 9.08
C GLU A 12 -8.16 20.55 9.73
N ALA A 13 -7.00 20.26 10.31
CA ALA A 13 -6.81 19.08 11.14
C ALA A 13 -7.81 19.06 12.32
N GLY A 14 -8.44 17.91 12.53
CA GLY A 14 -9.45 17.71 13.59
C GLY A 14 -10.91 17.95 13.16
N GLN A 15 -11.18 18.42 11.95
CA GLN A 15 -12.55 18.59 11.44
C GLN A 15 -13.19 17.30 10.92
N GLY A 16 -12.55 16.14 11.09
CA GLY A 16 -13.13 14.84 10.76
C GLY A 16 -13.19 14.52 9.26
N LEU A 17 -12.34 15.13 8.43
CA LEU A 17 -12.30 14.93 6.98
C LEU A 17 -12.13 13.45 6.61
N GLN A 18 -11.23 12.75 7.29
CA GLN A 18 -11.01 11.32 7.06
C GLN A 18 -12.26 10.49 7.42
N SER A 19 -12.93 10.82 8.52
CA SER A 19 -14.15 10.11 8.94
C SER A 19 -15.27 10.26 7.92
N ILE A 20 -15.49 11.46 7.40
CA ILE A 20 -16.46 11.70 6.32
C ILE A 20 -16.04 10.94 5.06
N GLY A 21 -14.76 11.06 4.69
CA GLY A 21 -14.22 10.42 3.49
C GLY A 21 -14.39 8.91 3.51
N LEU A 22 -14.08 8.25 4.63
CA LEU A 22 -14.26 6.81 4.81
C LEU A 22 -15.74 6.42 4.81
N LEU A 23 -16.61 7.19 5.45
CA LEU A 23 -18.05 6.95 5.44
C LEU A 23 -18.62 7.00 4.02
N LEU A 24 -18.26 8.04 3.26
CA LEU A 24 -18.70 8.22 1.87
C LEU A 24 -18.08 7.12 0.98
N GLY A 25 -16.81 6.81 1.14
CA GLY A 25 -16.16 5.72 0.40
C GLY A 25 -16.89 4.39 0.58
N LYS A 26 -17.27 4.04 1.83
CA LYS A 26 -18.09 2.87 2.12
C LYS A 26 -19.49 2.96 1.50
N LEU A 27 -20.10 4.14 1.51
CA LEU A 27 -21.42 4.36 0.89
C LEU A 27 -21.40 4.04 -0.60
N TYR A 28 -20.44 4.60 -1.34
CA TYR A 28 -20.30 4.34 -2.77
C TYR A 28 -19.89 2.89 -3.07
N ALA A 29 -18.98 2.31 -2.28
CA ALA A 29 -18.57 0.92 -2.44
C ALA A 29 -19.75 -0.05 -2.24
N ARG A 30 -20.63 0.22 -1.26
CA ARG A 30 -21.87 -0.57 -1.04
C ARG A 30 -22.91 -0.38 -2.13
N ALA A 31 -22.91 0.78 -2.79
CA ALA A 31 -23.75 1.03 -3.97
C ALA A 31 -23.20 0.38 -5.25
N GLY A 32 -22.02 -0.25 -5.20
CA GLY A 32 -21.42 -0.98 -6.33
C GLY A 32 -20.44 -0.18 -7.16
N TYR A 33 -20.10 1.05 -6.76
CA TYR A 33 -19.11 1.85 -7.45
C TYR A 33 -17.67 1.36 -7.16
N TYR A 34 -16.79 1.63 -8.10
CA TYR A 34 -15.35 1.64 -7.85
C TYR A 34 -14.98 2.97 -7.21
N VAL A 35 -14.23 2.88 -6.12
CA VAL A 35 -13.79 4.05 -5.35
C VAL A 35 -12.29 4.00 -5.20
N PHE A 36 -11.64 5.13 -5.35
CA PHE A 36 -10.25 5.36 -4.97
C PHE A 36 -10.16 6.60 -4.10
N THR A 37 -9.40 6.52 -3.00
CA THR A 37 -9.21 7.66 -2.10
C THR A 37 -7.77 8.09 -2.03
N ASN A 38 -7.57 9.37 -1.76
CA ASN A 38 -6.27 9.94 -1.44
C ASN A 38 -6.44 10.99 -0.35
N GLN A 39 -5.47 11.09 0.54
CA GLN A 39 -5.46 12.12 1.57
C GLN A 39 -4.15 12.88 1.56
N ASP A 40 -4.22 14.14 1.94
CA ASP A 40 -3.08 15.01 2.16
C ASP A 40 -3.23 15.65 3.55
N ASN A 41 -2.42 15.18 4.48
CA ASN A 41 -2.44 15.66 5.84
C ASN A 41 -1.11 16.33 6.15
N GLU A 42 -1.16 17.56 6.63
CA GLU A 42 0.02 18.16 7.23
C GLU A 42 0.35 17.47 8.56
N SER A 43 1.65 17.35 8.87
CA SER A 43 2.09 16.75 10.14
C SER A 43 1.89 17.72 11.31
N LEU A 44 0.65 18.18 11.50
CA LEU A 44 0.21 19.11 12.54
C LEU A 44 -0.92 18.50 13.35
N ILE A 45 -0.96 18.80 14.66
CA ILE A 45 -2.03 18.34 15.55
C ILE A 45 -3.30 19.14 15.31
N ARG A 46 -3.19 20.43 15.02
CA ARG A 46 -4.30 21.35 14.72
C ARG A 46 -3.87 22.40 13.70
N GLY A 47 -4.85 22.92 12.92
CA GLY A 47 -4.58 23.89 11.86
C GLY A 47 -3.99 23.26 10.61
N GLY A 48 -3.45 24.10 9.72
CA GLY A 48 -2.97 23.69 8.42
C GLY A 48 -4.11 23.34 7.46
N HIS A 49 -3.77 23.16 6.20
CA HIS A 49 -4.74 22.75 5.19
C HIS A 49 -4.61 21.28 4.86
N ASN A 50 -5.64 20.52 5.18
CA ASN A 50 -5.74 19.09 4.87
C ASN A 50 -6.86 18.85 3.88
N PHE A 51 -6.74 17.76 3.10
CA PHE A 51 -7.87 17.31 2.29
C PHE A 51 -7.99 15.78 2.27
N TYR A 52 -9.21 15.32 2.02
CA TYR A 52 -9.52 13.94 1.68
C TYR A 52 -10.23 13.93 0.34
N GLN A 53 -9.72 13.15 -0.60
CA GLN A 53 -10.24 13.08 -1.97
C GLN A 53 -10.80 11.70 -2.26
N LEU A 54 -11.97 11.66 -2.91
CA LEU A 54 -12.58 10.44 -3.42
C LEU A 54 -12.77 10.56 -4.93
N ARG A 55 -12.42 9.51 -5.65
CA ARG A 55 -12.79 9.29 -7.04
C ARG A 55 -13.74 8.12 -7.09
N VAL A 56 -14.93 8.33 -7.66
CA VAL A 56 -16.04 7.37 -7.74
C VAL A 56 -16.37 7.14 -9.21
N ALA A 57 -16.36 5.89 -9.65
CA ALA A 57 -16.58 5.57 -11.06
C ALA A 57 -17.36 4.25 -11.24
N SER A 58 -17.94 4.07 -12.42
CA SER A 58 -18.58 2.80 -12.83
C SER A 58 -17.58 1.73 -13.29
N ARG A 59 -16.31 2.09 -13.49
CA ARG A 59 -15.18 1.25 -13.93
C ARG A 59 -14.05 1.25 -12.89
N PRO A 60 -13.13 0.27 -12.91
CA PRO A 60 -11.97 0.25 -12.02
C PRO A 60 -11.14 1.54 -12.12
N VAL A 61 -10.77 2.08 -10.94
CA VAL A 61 -9.90 3.25 -10.79
C VAL A 61 -8.82 2.96 -9.77
N PHE A 62 -7.57 3.37 -10.05
CA PHE A 62 -6.39 3.04 -9.25
C PHE A 62 -5.53 4.27 -8.92
N THR A 63 -6.00 5.46 -9.25
CA THR A 63 -5.32 6.73 -8.94
C THR A 63 -6.35 7.83 -8.76
N MET A 64 -5.92 8.97 -8.22
CA MET A 64 -6.82 10.11 -8.01
C MET A 64 -7.20 10.80 -9.32
N GLY A 65 -8.40 11.40 -9.34
CA GLY A 65 -8.78 12.36 -10.37
C GLY A 65 -8.09 13.71 -10.14
N GLU A 66 -7.85 14.45 -11.21
CA GLU A 66 -7.14 15.73 -11.17
C GLU A 66 -8.09 16.93 -11.16
N ALA A 67 -9.24 16.80 -11.81
CA ALA A 67 -10.29 17.82 -11.79
C ALA A 67 -11.31 17.48 -10.70
N ILE A 68 -11.78 18.49 -9.99
CA ILE A 68 -12.75 18.35 -8.89
C ILE A 68 -14.14 18.65 -9.40
N ASP A 69 -15.06 17.68 -9.28
CA ASP A 69 -16.48 17.90 -9.58
C ASP A 69 -17.23 18.50 -8.39
N LEU A 70 -16.89 18.06 -7.17
CA LEU A 70 -17.46 18.58 -5.94
C LEU A 70 -16.36 18.89 -4.92
N LEU A 71 -16.13 20.17 -4.66
CA LEU A 71 -15.31 20.64 -3.55
C LEU A 71 -16.18 20.89 -2.34
N VAL A 72 -15.83 20.36 -1.17
CA VAL A 72 -16.48 20.63 0.11
C VAL A 72 -15.56 21.49 0.95
N ASP A 73 -15.99 22.72 1.20
CA ASP A 73 -15.23 23.72 1.93
C ASP A 73 -15.67 23.74 3.41
N MET A 74 -14.87 23.11 4.27
CA MET A 74 -15.14 23.00 5.71
C MET A 74 -14.53 24.14 6.53
N ASP A 75 -13.58 24.89 5.99
CA ASP A 75 -12.78 25.89 6.72
C ASP A 75 -12.93 27.32 6.16
N GLY A 76 -13.58 27.50 5.00
CA GLY A 76 -13.66 28.76 4.28
C GLY A 76 -12.42 29.09 3.44
N GLU A 77 -11.33 28.32 3.57
CA GLU A 77 -10.07 28.51 2.82
C GLU A 77 -9.88 27.52 1.67
N SER A 78 -10.42 26.32 1.81
CA SER A 78 -10.26 25.22 0.84
C SER A 78 -10.68 25.62 -0.56
N ARG A 79 -11.75 26.41 -0.67
CA ARG A 79 -12.23 26.95 -1.95
C ARG A 79 -11.19 27.87 -2.61
N ARG A 80 -10.54 28.74 -1.84
CA ARG A 80 -9.50 29.64 -2.36
C ARG A 80 -8.28 28.86 -2.85
N ILE A 81 -7.91 27.83 -2.14
CA ILE A 81 -6.72 27.00 -2.45
C ILE A 81 -6.97 26.16 -3.72
N HIS A 82 -8.16 25.54 -3.82
CA HIS A 82 -8.49 24.58 -4.87
C HIS A 82 -9.34 25.14 -6.01
N ALA A 83 -9.56 26.46 -6.08
CA ALA A 83 -10.39 27.08 -7.12
C ALA A 83 -9.99 26.70 -8.55
N GLY A 84 -8.67 26.60 -8.81
CA GLY A 84 -8.13 26.23 -10.12
C GLY A 84 -8.24 24.75 -10.48
N GLU A 85 -8.66 23.90 -9.53
CA GLU A 85 -8.83 22.46 -9.73
C GLU A 85 -10.30 22.09 -10.03
N ILE A 86 -11.25 23.01 -9.79
CA ILE A 86 -12.68 22.74 -10.04
C ILE A 86 -12.95 22.61 -11.53
N ALA A 87 -13.55 21.50 -11.92
CA ALA A 87 -13.92 21.22 -13.30
C ALA A 87 -14.95 22.21 -13.84
N PRO A 88 -15.01 22.47 -15.16
CA PRO A 88 -16.13 23.19 -15.76
C PRO A 88 -17.46 22.51 -15.41
N GLY A 89 -18.37 23.23 -14.76
CA GLY A 89 -19.64 22.69 -14.26
C GLY A 89 -19.58 22.03 -12.90
N GLY A 90 -18.40 21.98 -12.27
CA GLY A 90 -18.23 21.52 -10.90
C GLY A 90 -18.86 22.48 -9.88
N LEU A 91 -19.07 22.00 -8.65
CA LEU A 91 -19.70 22.71 -7.55
C LEU A 91 -18.78 22.82 -6.34
N ALA A 92 -18.94 23.92 -5.59
CA ALA A 92 -18.43 24.04 -4.23
C ALA A 92 -19.59 23.95 -3.24
N LEU A 93 -19.56 23.00 -2.32
CA LEU A 93 -20.45 22.96 -1.15
C LEU A 93 -19.85 23.88 -0.08
N VAL A 94 -20.59 24.93 0.28
CA VAL A 94 -20.16 25.95 1.23
C VAL A 94 -21.10 26.02 2.44
N ASP A 95 -20.54 26.34 3.60
CA ASP A 95 -21.32 26.55 4.83
C ASP A 95 -21.99 27.91 4.81
N GLY A 96 -23.31 27.94 4.65
CA GLY A 96 -24.08 29.17 4.60
C GLY A 96 -25.46 28.99 4.02
N THR A 97 -26.22 30.11 3.96
CA THR A 97 -27.62 30.15 3.48
C THR A 97 -27.74 30.75 2.07
N SER A 98 -26.69 31.32 1.54
CA SER A 98 -26.67 31.94 0.20
C SER A 98 -25.53 31.39 -0.66
N ALA A 99 -25.85 31.05 -1.90
CA ALA A 99 -24.92 30.48 -2.84
C ALA A 99 -24.54 31.49 -3.93
N GLY A 100 -23.22 31.54 -4.26
CA GLY A 100 -22.73 32.20 -5.44
C GLY A 100 -22.77 31.30 -6.70
N PRO A 101 -22.30 31.81 -7.85
CA PRO A 101 -22.16 31.00 -9.05
C PRO A 101 -21.25 29.78 -8.82
N GLY A 102 -21.72 28.59 -9.21
CA GLY A 102 -20.96 27.34 -9.01
C GLY A 102 -20.95 26.83 -7.56
N GLU A 103 -21.87 27.30 -6.71
CA GLU A 103 -21.96 26.90 -5.31
C GLU A 103 -23.29 26.20 -4.99
N ALA A 104 -23.24 25.35 -3.95
CA ALA A 104 -24.36 24.84 -3.22
C ALA A 104 -24.18 25.25 -1.76
N ALA A 105 -25.03 26.13 -1.25
CA ALA A 105 -24.98 26.59 0.14
C ALA A 105 -25.85 25.71 1.02
N VAL A 106 -25.25 25.16 2.08
CA VAL A 106 -25.95 24.42 3.14
C VAL A 106 -25.43 24.95 4.48
N PRO A 107 -26.29 25.35 5.43
CA PRO A 107 -25.84 25.92 6.69
C PRO A 107 -25.36 24.82 7.65
N LEU A 108 -24.18 24.25 7.34
CA LEU A 108 -23.63 23.06 8.00
C LEU A 108 -23.49 23.25 9.52
N ALA A 109 -22.85 24.36 9.92
CA ALA A 109 -22.64 24.66 11.34
C ALA A 109 -23.94 24.97 12.09
N GLU A 110 -24.90 25.64 11.44
CA GLU A 110 -26.21 25.95 12.04
C GLU A 110 -27.01 24.66 12.28
N ILE A 111 -27.12 23.79 11.28
CA ILE A 111 -27.79 22.49 11.39
C ILE A 111 -27.10 21.63 12.48
N ALA A 112 -25.77 21.59 12.52
CA ALA A 112 -25.03 20.84 13.55
C ALA A 112 -25.39 21.29 14.96
N ARG A 113 -25.49 22.61 15.20
CA ARG A 113 -25.87 23.16 16.51
C ARG A 113 -27.35 22.95 16.85
N GLN A 114 -28.25 23.14 15.89
CA GLN A 114 -29.70 23.00 16.11
C GLN A 114 -30.13 21.55 16.31
N SER A 115 -29.62 20.65 15.45
CA SER A 115 -30.01 19.24 15.45
C SER A 115 -29.08 18.37 16.28
N GLY A 116 -27.82 18.74 16.43
CA GLY A 116 -26.77 17.96 17.14
C GLY A 116 -26.40 18.53 18.50
N GLY A 117 -26.68 19.81 18.77
CA GLY A 117 -26.28 20.48 20.01
C GLY A 117 -24.82 20.88 20.07
N HIS A 118 -23.99 20.47 19.13
CA HIS A 118 -22.56 20.75 19.10
C HIS A 118 -21.99 20.77 17.66
N ASP A 119 -20.98 21.61 17.42
CA ASP A 119 -20.37 21.80 16.11
C ASP A 119 -19.63 20.55 15.58
N ILE A 120 -19.34 19.58 16.44
CA ILE A 120 -18.71 18.30 16.07
C ILE A 120 -19.52 17.51 15.04
N PHE A 121 -20.85 17.69 15.02
CA PHE A 121 -21.73 17.02 14.07
C PHE A 121 -21.74 17.65 12.67
N ARG A 122 -21.01 18.75 12.46
CA ARG A 122 -20.89 19.43 11.17
C ARG A 122 -20.39 18.49 10.07
N ASN A 123 -19.49 17.59 10.41
CA ASN A 123 -18.99 16.56 9.50
C ASN A 123 -20.12 15.60 9.04
N THR A 124 -21.00 15.19 9.93
CA THR A 124 -22.13 14.31 9.59
C THR A 124 -23.20 15.05 8.76
N VAL A 125 -23.45 16.33 9.06
CA VAL A 125 -24.30 17.18 8.20
C VAL A 125 -23.73 17.27 6.79
N ALA A 126 -22.41 17.48 6.65
CA ALA A 126 -21.73 17.52 5.37
C ALA A 126 -21.84 16.17 4.62
N ALA A 127 -21.70 15.04 5.31
CA ALA A 127 -21.88 13.72 4.70
C ALA A 127 -23.30 13.54 4.13
N GLY A 128 -24.32 13.98 4.87
CA GLY A 128 -25.71 14.03 4.39
C GLY A 128 -25.88 14.93 3.17
N ALA A 129 -25.33 16.15 3.22
CA ALA A 129 -25.37 17.09 2.11
C ALA A 129 -24.73 16.54 0.83
N ILE A 130 -23.54 15.92 0.95
CA ILE A 130 -22.84 15.28 -0.17
C ILE A 130 -23.70 14.16 -0.76
N ALA A 131 -24.26 13.28 0.07
CA ALA A 131 -25.15 12.21 -0.39
C ALA A 131 -26.37 12.78 -1.15
N GLY A 132 -26.97 13.87 -0.65
CA GLY A 132 -28.06 14.57 -1.32
C GLY A 132 -27.69 15.16 -2.67
N LEU A 133 -26.54 15.84 -2.78
CA LEU A 133 -26.03 16.42 -4.04
C LEU A 133 -25.66 15.37 -5.06
N THR A 134 -25.17 14.21 -4.62
CA THR A 134 -24.66 13.15 -5.50
C THR A 134 -25.69 12.04 -5.77
N GLY A 135 -26.94 12.24 -5.31
CA GLY A 135 -28.05 11.33 -5.60
C GLY A 135 -27.95 9.97 -4.93
N GLN A 136 -27.21 9.86 -3.81
CA GLN A 136 -27.15 8.64 -3.05
C GLN A 136 -28.43 8.45 -2.21
N ASP A 137 -28.78 7.20 -1.97
CA ASP A 137 -29.93 6.85 -1.13
C ASP A 137 -29.62 7.18 0.35
N PHE A 138 -30.54 7.93 0.98
CA PHE A 138 -30.40 8.28 2.39
C PHE A 138 -30.45 7.06 3.31
N ASP A 139 -31.26 6.04 3.01
CA ASP A 139 -31.39 4.86 3.86
C ASP A 139 -30.10 4.03 3.86
N ALA A 140 -29.35 4.03 2.77
CA ALA A 140 -28.02 3.44 2.71
C ALA A 140 -27.01 4.19 3.61
N LEU A 141 -27.05 5.53 3.62
CA LEU A 141 -26.23 6.35 4.54
C LEU A 141 -26.64 6.13 6.00
N ALA A 142 -27.96 6.09 6.28
CA ALA A 142 -28.47 5.85 7.62
C ALA A 142 -28.08 4.48 8.17
N SER A 143 -28.08 3.44 7.33
CA SER A 143 -27.59 2.11 7.70
C SER A 143 -26.10 2.15 8.12
N LEU A 144 -25.26 2.83 7.34
CA LEU A 144 -23.84 2.98 7.67
C LEU A 144 -23.58 3.74 8.97
N LEU A 145 -24.33 4.84 9.21
CA LEU A 145 -24.25 5.60 10.45
C LEU A 145 -24.69 4.74 11.65
N THR A 146 -25.75 3.93 11.47
CA THR A 146 -26.23 3.00 12.50
C THR A 146 -25.18 1.97 12.87
N GLU A 147 -24.47 1.42 11.89
CA GLU A 147 -23.35 0.48 12.12
C GLU A 147 -22.15 1.17 12.80
N THR A 148 -21.81 2.38 12.34
CA THR A 148 -20.65 3.14 12.85
C THR A 148 -20.83 3.53 14.32
N PHE A 149 -22.03 3.89 14.74
CA PHE A 149 -22.36 4.32 16.09
C PHE A 149 -23.21 3.30 16.85
N ALA A 150 -23.02 2.00 16.56
CA ALA A 150 -23.83 0.93 17.15
C ALA A 150 -23.72 0.87 18.69
N ALA A 151 -22.55 1.21 19.25
CA ALA A 151 -22.27 1.14 20.68
C ALA A 151 -22.90 2.29 21.51
N ASP A 152 -23.26 3.40 20.85
CA ASP A 152 -23.80 4.60 21.51
C ASP A 152 -25.12 5.03 20.83
N PRO A 153 -26.29 4.64 21.38
CA PRO A 153 -27.60 4.96 20.80
C PRO A 153 -27.87 6.45 20.67
N ASP A 154 -27.48 7.27 21.65
CA ASP A 154 -27.77 8.71 21.65
C ASP A 154 -26.96 9.45 20.60
N THR A 155 -25.66 9.13 20.52
CA THR A 155 -24.77 9.64 19.46
C THR A 155 -25.24 9.17 18.08
N ARG A 156 -25.71 7.94 17.96
CA ARG A 156 -26.25 7.39 16.70
C ARG A 156 -27.49 8.18 16.24
N GLU A 157 -28.49 8.38 17.12
CA GLU A 157 -29.72 9.10 16.77
C GLU A 157 -29.42 10.54 16.37
N THR A 158 -28.51 11.20 17.09
CA THR A 158 -28.05 12.55 16.78
C THR A 158 -27.39 12.63 15.41
N ASN A 159 -26.47 11.69 15.07
CA ASN A 159 -25.86 11.63 13.76
C ASN A 159 -26.86 11.39 12.64
N LEU A 160 -27.83 10.48 12.84
CA LEU A 160 -28.89 10.23 11.87
C LEU A 160 -29.73 11.48 11.58
N ARG A 161 -30.10 12.23 12.63
CA ARG A 161 -30.85 13.49 12.51
C ARG A 161 -30.04 14.55 11.76
N CYS A 162 -28.77 14.77 12.13
CA CYS A 162 -27.87 15.73 11.48
C CYS A 162 -27.66 15.39 10.01
N ALA A 163 -27.43 14.13 9.68
CA ALA A 163 -27.26 13.68 8.29
C ALA A 163 -28.55 13.91 7.47
N ARG A 164 -29.71 13.64 8.04
CA ARG A 164 -31.01 13.83 7.37
C ARG A 164 -31.25 15.29 7.03
N GLU A 165 -31.04 16.19 7.98
CA GLU A 165 -31.18 17.62 7.76
C GLU A 165 -30.20 18.13 6.68
N GLY A 166 -28.93 17.72 6.72
CA GLY A 166 -27.97 18.05 5.69
C GLY A 166 -28.36 17.54 4.31
N TYR A 167 -28.88 16.31 4.23
CA TYR A 167 -29.36 15.70 3.00
C TYR A 167 -30.54 16.49 2.40
N GLN A 168 -31.54 16.86 3.24
CA GLN A 168 -32.72 17.62 2.80
C GLN A 168 -32.33 19.04 2.37
N ALA A 169 -31.47 19.71 3.13
CA ALA A 169 -30.98 21.05 2.81
C ALA A 169 -30.23 21.07 1.46
N ALA A 170 -29.38 20.10 1.22
CA ALA A 170 -28.67 19.98 -0.05
C ALA A 170 -29.63 19.72 -1.22
N ARG A 171 -30.59 18.85 -1.06
CA ARG A 171 -31.64 18.59 -2.08
C ARG A 171 -32.48 19.85 -2.40
N ALA A 172 -32.76 20.68 -1.39
CA ALA A 172 -33.49 21.92 -1.56
C ALA A 172 -32.74 22.97 -2.39
N THR A 173 -31.40 22.87 -2.53
CA THR A 173 -30.62 23.77 -3.39
C THR A 173 -30.93 23.61 -4.89
N GLY A 174 -31.56 22.50 -5.29
CA GLY A 174 -31.78 22.14 -6.70
C GLY A 174 -30.51 21.80 -7.48
N ARG A 175 -29.34 21.74 -6.84
CA ARG A 175 -28.07 21.35 -7.45
C ARG A 175 -27.89 19.83 -7.38
N SER A 176 -27.21 19.26 -8.37
CA SER A 176 -26.97 17.82 -8.44
C SER A 176 -25.74 17.47 -9.27
N LEU A 177 -24.95 16.49 -8.78
CA LEU A 177 -23.76 15.93 -9.44
C LEU A 177 -23.83 14.39 -9.34
N VAL A 178 -24.71 13.78 -10.10
CA VAL A 178 -24.93 12.32 -10.04
C VAL A 178 -23.94 11.59 -10.95
N PRO A 179 -23.12 10.68 -10.41
CA PRO A 179 -22.27 9.81 -11.25
C PRO A 179 -23.11 8.81 -12.04
N ALA A 180 -22.59 8.35 -13.16
CA ALA A 180 -23.18 7.27 -13.94
C ALA A 180 -23.37 6.02 -13.04
N PRO A 181 -24.47 5.29 -13.16
CA PRO A 181 -24.74 4.13 -12.31
C PRO A 181 -23.65 3.07 -12.47
N PRO A 182 -23.36 2.28 -11.42
CA PRO A 182 -22.35 1.22 -11.49
C PRO A 182 -22.77 0.15 -12.49
N THR A 183 -21.80 -0.38 -13.24
CA THR A 183 -22.03 -1.43 -14.23
C THR A 183 -22.43 -2.77 -13.61
N HIS A 184 -21.95 -3.03 -12.40
CA HIS A 184 -22.23 -4.23 -11.62
C HIS A 184 -22.70 -3.82 -10.22
N PRO A 185 -24.03 -3.76 -9.98
CA PRO A 185 -24.54 -3.43 -8.66
C PRO A 185 -24.22 -4.55 -7.67
N GLY A 186 -23.80 -4.16 -6.47
CA GLY A 186 -23.44 -5.09 -5.40
C GLY A 186 -22.36 -4.50 -4.48
N LYS A 187 -22.31 -4.97 -3.25
CA LYS A 187 -21.31 -4.51 -2.28
C LYS A 187 -19.90 -4.89 -2.72
N ARG A 188 -19.00 -3.93 -2.75
CA ARG A 188 -17.56 -4.13 -2.98
C ARG A 188 -16.78 -4.05 -1.69
N PRO A 189 -15.67 -4.79 -1.53
CA PRO A 189 -14.70 -4.52 -0.47
C PRO A 189 -14.21 -3.07 -0.58
N PHE A 190 -13.94 -2.45 0.57
CA PHE A 190 -13.34 -1.11 0.62
C PHE A 190 -12.23 -1.15 1.64
N VAL A 191 -10.99 -1.26 1.17
CA VAL A 191 -9.78 -1.52 1.96
C VAL A 191 -8.60 -0.70 1.45
N ASN A 192 -7.65 -0.42 2.32
CA ASN A 192 -6.37 0.14 1.93
C ASN A 192 -5.31 -0.96 1.70
N GLY A 193 -4.13 -0.57 1.19
CA GLY A 193 -3.07 -1.52 0.87
C GLY A 193 -2.52 -2.26 2.09
N HIS A 194 -2.47 -1.61 3.26
CA HIS A 194 -1.96 -2.25 4.49
C HIS A 194 -2.96 -3.20 5.13
N GLU A 195 -4.25 -2.90 5.09
CA GLU A 195 -5.31 -3.85 5.48
C GLU A 195 -5.28 -5.09 4.58
N ALA A 196 -5.17 -4.90 3.27
CA ALA A 196 -5.09 -5.99 2.31
C ALA A 196 -3.83 -6.85 2.50
N LEU A 197 -2.66 -6.24 2.72
CA LEU A 197 -1.41 -6.93 3.02
C LEU A 197 -1.53 -7.74 4.32
N SER A 198 -2.13 -7.16 5.36
CA SER A 198 -2.35 -7.83 6.64
C SER A 198 -3.28 -9.03 6.50
N LEU A 199 -4.38 -8.90 5.74
CA LEU A 199 -5.27 -10.02 5.39
C LEU A 199 -4.53 -11.13 4.65
N GLY A 200 -3.67 -10.77 3.70
CA GLY A 200 -2.81 -11.71 2.99
C GLY A 200 -1.84 -12.44 3.92
N ALA A 201 -1.25 -11.73 4.89
CA ALA A 201 -0.36 -12.33 5.89
C ALA A 201 -1.10 -13.33 6.80
N LEU A 202 -2.32 -12.99 7.25
CA LEU A 202 -3.18 -13.91 8.00
C LEU A 202 -3.54 -15.14 7.18
N ALA A 203 -3.95 -14.95 5.92
CA ALA A 203 -4.26 -16.05 5.00
C ALA A 203 -3.04 -16.95 4.74
N ALA A 204 -1.83 -16.37 4.73
CA ALA A 204 -0.57 -17.09 4.63
C ALA A 204 -0.19 -17.85 5.90
N GLY A 205 -0.95 -17.77 6.98
CA GLY A 205 -0.63 -18.46 8.23
C GLY A 205 0.46 -17.76 9.05
N CYS A 206 0.60 -16.44 8.96
CA CYS A 206 1.42 -15.65 9.87
C CYS A 206 0.92 -15.85 11.30
N LYS A 207 1.85 -16.14 12.25
CA LYS A 207 1.54 -16.42 13.66
C LYS A 207 2.28 -15.50 14.63
N PHE A 208 3.20 -14.69 14.13
CA PHE A 208 3.93 -13.75 14.95
C PHE A 208 4.22 -12.45 14.20
N MET A 209 3.91 -11.33 14.84
CA MET A 209 4.22 -9.98 14.38
C MET A 209 4.82 -9.20 15.55
N ALA A 210 6.02 -8.65 15.36
CA ALA A 210 6.59 -7.67 16.28
C ALA A 210 6.95 -6.41 15.50
N ALA A 211 6.61 -5.23 16.03
CA ALA A 211 6.98 -3.97 15.41
C ALA A 211 7.05 -2.83 16.43
N TYR A 212 7.90 -1.83 16.15
CA TYR A 212 7.83 -0.52 16.77
C TYR A 212 6.94 0.39 15.89
N PRO A 213 5.95 1.09 16.47
CA PRO A 213 5.03 1.92 15.69
C PRO A 213 5.74 3.06 14.97
N MET A 214 5.77 3.02 13.63
CA MET A 214 6.34 4.06 12.78
C MET A 214 5.44 4.31 11.56
N SER A 215 5.00 5.58 11.38
CA SER A 215 4.18 5.94 10.22
C SER A 215 4.94 5.75 8.90
N PRO A 216 4.29 5.20 7.84
CA PRO A 216 2.91 4.77 7.78
C PRO A 216 2.69 3.27 8.11
N SER A 217 3.69 2.52 8.56
CA SER A 217 3.58 1.06 8.83
C SER A 217 2.69 0.70 10.01
N THR A 218 2.37 1.64 10.91
CA THR A 218 1.56 1.43 12.12
C THR A 218 0.20 0.80 11.83
N LEU A 219 -0.39 1.05 10.65
CA LEU A 219 -1.67 0.45 10.26
C LEU A 219 -1.60 -1.09 10.21
N ILE A 220 -0.46 -1.66 9.85
CA ILE A 220 -0.28 -3.12 9.77
C ILE A 220 -0.36 -3.74 11.16
N ILE A 221 0.43 -3.23 12.13
CA ILE A 221 0.42 -3.77 13.49
C ILE A 221 -0.94 -3.57 14.16
N THR A 222 -1.57 -2.40 13.96
CA THR A 222 -2.90 -2.10 14.51
C THR A 222 -3.97 -3.06 13.95
N TYR A 223 -3.97 -3.29 12.63
CA TYR A 223 -4.91 -4.21 12.00
C TYR A 223 -4.72 -5.64 12.50
N LEU A 224 -3.47 -6.14 12.52
CA LEU A 224 -3.15 -7.48 12.97
C LEU A 224 -3.46 -7.68 14.46
N ALA A 225 -3.21 -6.69 15.30
CA ALA A 225 -3.56 -6.72 16.72
C ALA A 225 -5.09 -6.88 16.93
N GLY A 226 -5.89 -6.21 16.11
CA GLY A 226 -7.36 -6.36 16.14
C GLY A 226 -7.85 -7.75 15.69
N GLN A 227 -7.01 -8.54 15.02
CA GLN A 227 -7.35 -9.90 14.56
C GLN A 227 -6.64 -11.00 15.36
N ALA A 228 -5.82 -10.65 16.36
CA ALA A 228 -4.92 -11.56 17.06
C ALA A 228 -5.66 -12.77 17.64
N ASP A 229 -6.71 -12.54 18.41
CA ASP A 229 -7.49 -13.61 19.06
C ASP A 229 -8.17 -14.55 18.05
N ALA A 230 -8.76 -13.96 16.99
CA ALA A 230 -9.51 -14.74 15.99
C ALA A 230 -8.62 -15.69 15.18
N PHE A 231 -7.35 -15.29 14.95
CA PHE A 231 -6.41 -16.05 14.13
C PHE A 231 -5.30 -16.77 14.94
N GLY A 232 -5.31 -16.66 16.26
CA GLY A 232 -4.25 -17.20 17.12
C GLY A 232 -2.87 -16.63 16.71
N LEU A 233 -2.82 -15.31 16.52
CA LEU A 233 -1.64 -14.54 16.16
C LEU A 233 -1.10 -13.85 17.41
N VAL A 234 0.20 -13.91 17.62
CA VAL A 234 0.88 -13.10 18.64
C VAL A 234 1.32 -11.79 18.00
N VAL A 235 0.88 -10.67 18.56
CA VAL A 235 1.28 -9.33 18.12
C VAL A 235 1.96 -8.62 19.28
N GLU A 236 3.22 -8.21 19.08
CA GLU A 236 4.03 -7.56 20.09
C GLU A 236 4.44 -6.15 19.66
N GLN A 237 4.16 -5.16 20.47
CA GLN A 237 4.73 -3.84 20.31
C GLN A 237 6.11 -3.81 20.96
N ALA A 238 7.15 -3.91 20.14
CA ALA A 238 8.53 -3.91 20.60
C ALA A 238 8.98 -2.53 21.12
N GLU A 239 10.03 -2.52 21.93
CA GLU A 239 10.66 -1.28 22.45
C GLU A 239 11.26 -0.44 21.33
N ASP A 240 11.89 -1.08 20.34
CA ASP A 240 12.48 -0.48 19.15
C ASP A 240 12.52 -1.48 17.96
N GLU A 241 13.03 -1.05 16.83
CA GLU A 241 13.12 -1.88 15.64
C GLU A 241 14.17 -3.00 15.74
N ILE A 242 15.22 -2.81 16.55
CA ILE A 242 16.23 -3.86 16.81
C ILE A 242 15.58 -5.02 17.55
N ALA A 243 14.81 -4.72 18.60
CA ALA A 243 14.05 -5.73 19.34
C ALA A 243 13.02 -6.41 18.41
N ALA A 244 12.29 -5.63 17.59
CA ALA A 244 11.24 -6.15 16.71
C ALA A 244 11.76 -7.21 15.72
N ILE A 245 12.86 -6.92 15.00
CA ILE A 245 13.40 -7.89 14.04
C ILE A 245 13.95 -9.13 14.74
N ASN A 246 14.61 -8.99 15.90
CA ASN A 246 15.15 -10.13 16.64
C ASN A 246 14.04 -11.01 17.23
N MET A 247 12.93 -10.42 17.71
CA MET A 247 11.73 -11.18 18.10
C MET A 247 11.16 -11.97 16.93
N ALA A 248 11.06 -11.36 15.73
CA ALA A 248 10.58 -12.04 14.53
C ALA A 248 11.51 -13.19 14.10
N LEU A 249 12.83 -13.02 14.23
CA LEU A 249 13.81 -14.08 13.97
C LEU A 249 13.70 -15.21 14.99
N GLY A 250 13.54 -14.90 16.27
CA GLY A 250 13.31 -15.89 17.33
C GLY A 250 12.04 -16.70 17.09
N ALA A 251 10.94 -16.05 16.71
CA ALA A 251 9.69 -16.71 16.36
C ALA A 251 9.83 -17.60 15.11
N SER A 252 10.55 -17.09 14.09
CA SER A 252 10.88 -17.90 12.91
C SER A 252 11.73 -19.11 13.25
N TYR A 253 12.74 -18.95 14.10
CA TYR A 253 13.54 -20.08 14.60
C TYR A 253 12.67 -21.11 15.34
N ALA A 254 11.75 -20.64 16.17
CA ALA A 254 10.82 -21.50 16.90
C ALA A 254 9.80 -22.24 16.02
N GLY A 255 9.73 -21.94 14.71
CA GLY A 255 8.97 -22.74 13.76
C GLY A 255 7.70 -22.09 13.22
N VAL A 256 7.46 -20.80 13.44
CA VAL A 256 6.27 -20.11 12.94
C VAL A 256 6.60 -19.09 11.86
N ARG A 257 5.64 -18.76 11.01
CA ARG A 257 5.73 -17.63 10.08
C ARG A 257 5.70 -16.33 10.86
N ALA A 258 6.75 -15.53 10.72
CA ALA A 258 6.94 -14.30 11.47
C ALA A 258 7.22 -13.11 10.53
N MET A 259 6.77 -11.94 10.94
CA MET A 259 7.02 -10.69 10.22
C MET A 259 7.25 -9.51 11.15
N THR A 260 7.84 -8.46 10.58
CA THR A 260 7.93 -7.13 11.17
C THR A 260 7.57 -6.07 10.14
N ALA A 261 7.22 -4.85 10.59
CA ALA A 261 6.92 -3.73 9.71
C ALA A 261 7.49 -2.43 10.29
N THR A 262 8.04 -1.60 9.42
CA THR A 262 8.64 -0.31 9.78
C THR A 262 8.63 0.64 8.58
N SER A 263 9.32 1.77 8.67
CA SER A 263 9.65 2.65 7.55
C SER A 263 11.18 2.72 7.36
N GLY A 264 11.67 3.47 6.37
CA GLY A 264 13.10 3.48 6.03
C GLY A 264 14.04 3.76 7.20
N GLY A 265 13.67 4.70 8.09
CA GLY A 265 14.46 5.04 9.26
C GLY A 265 14.57 3.89 10.28
N GLY A 266 13.48 3.19 10.55
CA GLY A 266 13.49 2.02 11.43
C GLY A 266 14.15 0.81 10.78
N PHE A 267 14.00 0.64 9.46
CA PHE A 267 14.73 -0.40 8.74
C PHE A 267 16.25 -0.23 8.83
N ALA A 268 16.74 1.00 8.92
CA ALA A 268 18.17 1.27 9.16
C ALA A 268 18.67 0.66 10.48
N LEU A 269 17.81 0.55 11.49
CA LEU A 269 18.14 -0.13 12.76
C LEU A 269 18.05 -1.66 12.66
N MET A 270 17.33 -2.19 11.68
CA MET A 270 17.14 -3.63 11.48
C MET A 270 18.25 -4.31 10.67
N VAL A 271 19.17 -3.57 10.06
CA VAL A 271 20.08 -4.12 9.04
C VAL A 271 21.06 -5.16 9.58
N GLU A 272 21.42 -5.08 10.85
CA GLU A 272 22.24 -6.12 11.51
C GLU A 272 21.40 -7.40 11.68
N GLY A 273 20.19 -7.33 12.21
CA GLY A 273 19.28 -8.46 12.31
C GLY A 273 18.96 -9.08 10.95
N LEU A 274 18.90 -8.28 9.87
CA LEU A 274 18.77 -8.79 8.51
C LEU A 274 19.98 -9.62 8.08
N SER A 275 21.19 -9.20 8.47
CA SER A 275 22.42 -9.97 8.24
C SER A 275 22.43 -11.29 9.03
N LEU A 276 21.96 -11.24 10.28
CA LEU A 276 21.77 -12.42 11.12
C LEU A 276 20.79 -13.42 10.45
N ALA A 277 19.65 -12.92 9.92
CA ALA A 277 18.72 -13.77 9.15
C ALA A 277 19.40 -14.47 7.97
N GLY A 278 20.31 -13.76 7.27
CA GLY A 278 21.10 -14.30 6.18
C GLY A 278 22.09 -15.37 6.64
N MET A 279 22.78 -15.16 7.76
CA MET A 279 23.75 -16.12 8.32
C MET A 279 23.05 -17.38 8.84
N LEU A 280 21.98 -17.20 9.61
CA LEU A 280 21.19 -18.31 10.17
C LEU A 280 20.31 -19.00 9.13
N GLU A 281 20.22 -18.46 7.91
CA GLU A 281 19.31 -18.93 6.86
C GLU A 281 17.88 -19.08 7.41
N LEU A 282 17.38 -18.05 8.10
CA LEU A 282 16.04 -18.00 8.67
C LEU A 282 15.08 -17.20 7.78
N PRO A 283 13.91 -17.76 7.48
CA PRO A 283 12.87 -17.04 6.77
C PRO A 283 12.26 -15.94 7.64
N VAL A 284 12.20 -14.72 7.14
CA VAL A 284 11.50 -13.60 7.79
C VAL A 284 10.94 -12.65 6.73
N VAL A 285 9.77 -12.09 6.98
CA VAL A 285 9.17 -11.05 6.13
C VAL A 285 9.29 -9.70 6.83
N VAL A 286 9.90 -8.74 6.14
CA VAL A 286 10.05 -7.36 6.63
C VAL A 286 9.29 -6.43 5.71
N VAL A 287 8.33 -5.66 6.23
CA VAL A 287 7.60 -4.66 5.46
C VAL A 287 8.21 -3.29 5.71
N ILE A 288 8.59 -2.60 4.64
CA ILE A 288 9.05 -1.22 4.68
C ILE A 288 7.97 -0.35 4.03
N ALA A 289 7.28 0.43 4.84
CA ALA A 289 6.35 1.45 4.37
C ALA A 289 7.10 2.76 4.15
N GLN A 290 7.43 3.05 2.90
CA GLN A 290 8.30 4.13 2.50
C GLN A 290 7.62 5.50 2.66
N ARG A 291 8.42 6.48 3.05
CA ARG A 291 8.08 7.91 3.11
C ARG A 291 9.32 8.73 2.77
N PRO A 292 9.18 10.03 2.40
CA PRO A 292 10.35 10.85 2.11
C PRO A 292 11.32 10.93 3.28
N GLY A 293 12.59 10.56 3.04
CA GLY A 293 13.73 10.71 3.93
C GLY A 293 14.61 11.91 3.53
N PRO A 294 15.84 12.01 4.06
CA PRO A 294 16.43 11.18 5.10
C PRO A 294 15.87 11.49 6.52
N ALA A 295 16.18 10.65 7.48
CA ALA A 295 15.68 10.70 8.86
C ALA A 295 14.14 10.71 8.91
N THR A 296 13.52 11.60 9.66
CA THR A 296 12.05 11.71 9.73
C THR A 296 11.44 12.20 8.43
N GLY A 297 12.13 13.10 7.72
CA GLY A 297 11.73 13.62 6.43
C GLY A 297 10.32 14.22 6.43
N LEU A 298 9.46 13.70 5.57
CA LEU A 298 8.05 14.07 5.49
C LEU A 298 7.16 12.88 5.90
N PRO A 299 6.81 12.71 7.18
CA PRO A 299 6.23 11.47 7.71
C PRO A 299 4.84 11.13 7.17
N THR A 300 4.11 12.12 6.66
CA THR A 300 2.76 11.98 6.11
C THR A 300 2.72 12.06 4.58
N ARG A 301 3.87 11.88 3.92
CA ARG A 301 4.03 11.99 2.47
C ARG A 301 4.54 10.68 1.88
N THR A 302 4.45 10.57 0.53
CA THR A 302 4.86 9.35 -0.18
C THR A 302 6.15 9.54 -0.96
N GLU A 303 6.97 8.50 -0.99
CA GLU A 303 8.17 8.39 -1.81
C GLU A 303 8.54 6.91 -2.01
N GLN A 304 9.32 6.60 -3.03
CA GLN A 304 9.91 5.29 -3.29
C GLN A 304 11.44 5.38 -3.15
N GLY A 305 11.91 5.91 -2.02
CA GLY A 305 13.31 6.25 -1.77
C GLY A 305 14.19 5.13 -1.25
N ASP A 306 13.61 4.00 -0.80
CA ASP A 306 14.33 2.97 -0.05
C ASP A 306 14.67 1.70 -0.88
N LEU A 307 14.45 1.69 -2.20
CA LEU A 307 14.66 0.50 -3.03
C LEU A 307 16.12 0.02 -3.02
N LEU A 308 17.07 0.91 -3.31
CA LEU A 308 18.50 0.52 -3.29
C LEU A 308 18.97 0.16 -1.89
N PHE A 309 18.42 0.83 -0.87
CA PHE A 309 18.69 0.49 0.51
C PHE A 309 18.21 -0.92 0.84
N ALA A 310 16.98 -1.29 0.48
CA ALA A 310 16.44 -2.64 0.70
C ALA A 310 17.25 -3.73 -0.02
N VAL A 311 17.68 -3.45 -1.26
CA VAL A 311 18.47 -4.38 -2.06
C VAL A 311 19.85 -4.63 -1.44
N HIS A 312 20.49 -3.58 -0.89
CA HIS A 312 21.88 -3.64 -0.40
C HIS A 312 22.00 -3.62 1.13
N ALA A 313 20.89 -3.66 1.88
CA ALA A 313 20.90 -3.60 3.33
C ALA A 313 21.62 -4.79 3.97
N GLY A 314 22.22 -4.56 5.15
CA GLY A 314 22.99 -5.56 5.88
C GLY A 314 24.44 -5.62 5.42
N HIS A 315 25.25 -6.31 6.20
CA HIS A 315 26.67 -6.56 5.89
C HIS A 315 26.89 -8.02 5.47
N GLY A 316 27.95 -8.27 4.72
CA GLY A 316 28.22 -9.57 4.14
C GLY A 316 27.35 -9.87 2.91
N GLU A 317 27.56 -11.06 2.32
CA GLU A 317 26.91 -11.47 1.08
C GLU A 317 25.89 -12.57 1.36
N PHE A 318 24.61 -12.26 1.18
CA PHE A 318 23.51 -13.21 1.30
C PHE A 318 22.33 -12.82 0.39
N PRO A 319 21.59 -13.81 -0.13
CA PRO A 319 20.47 -13.55 -1.02
C PRO A 319 19.22 -13.08 -0.25
N ARG A 320 18.37 -12.29 -0.94
CA ARG A 320 17.08 -11.82 -0.46
C ARG A 320 16.12 -11.56 -1.61
N PHE A 321 14.84 -11.47 -1.34
CA PHE A 321 13.85 -10.93 -2.26
C PHE A 321 13.42 -9.54 -1.80
N VAL A 322 13.07 -8.69 -2.77
CA VAL A 322 12.37 -7.43 -2.54
C VAL A 322 11.15 -7.40 -3.47
N LEU A 323 9.99 -7.25 -2.87
CA LEU A 323 8.68 -7.25 -3.53
C LEU A 323 8.02 -5.89 -3.32
N ALA A 324 7.20 -5.43 -4.27
CA ALA A 324 6.55 -4.13 -4.18
C ALA A 324 5.11 -4.22 -4.76
N PRO A 325 4.08 -4.35 -3.92
CA PRO A 325 2.71 -4.42 -4.40
C PRO A 325 2.27 -3.13 -5.07
N ALA A 326 1.55 -3.24 -6.16
CA ALA A 326 1.10 -2.12 -6.96
C ALA A 326 -0.32 -1.63 -6.57
N THR A 327 -1.16 -2.51 -6.04
CA THR A 327 -2.55 -2.23 -5.62
C THR A 327 -2.89 -2.98 -4.32
N ALA A 328 -4.03 -2.68 -3.70
CA ALA A 328 -4.49 -3.45 -2.54
C ALA A 328 -4.77 -4.93 -2.88
N ALA A 329 -5.26 -5.23 -4.09
CA ALA A 329 -5.46 -6.61 -4.51
C ALA A 329 -4.13 -7.38 -4.56
N GLU A 330 -3.09 -6.71 -5.04
CA GLU A 330 -1.74 -7.30 -5.08
C GLU A 330 -1.07 -7.33 -3.72
N ALA A 331 -1.32 -6.35 -2.85
CA ALA A 331 -0.86 -6.38 -1.47
C ALA A 331 -1.38 -7.63 -0.73
N PHE A 332 -2.64 -8.02 -0.98
CA PHE A 332 -3.19 -9.27 -0.46
C PHE A 332 -2.43 -10.50 -0.99
N THR A 333 -2.10 -10.56 -2.28
CA THR A 333 -1.45 -11.74 -2.88
C THR A 333 0.06 -11.79 -2.64
N ILE A 334 0.69 -10.63 -2.48
CA ILE A 334 2.15 -10.54 -2.31
C ILE A 334 2.59 -10.99 -0.91
N ALA A 335 1.74 -10.84 0.12
CA ALA A 335 2.07 -11.31 1.47
C ALA A 335 2.21 -12.84 1.55
N PRO A 336 1.26 -13.67 1.06
CA PRO A 336 1.47 -15.12 0.94
C PRO A 336 2.69 -15.48 0.10
N ARG A 337 2.91 -14.77 -0.99
CA ARG A 337 4.08 -14.94 -1.86
C ARG A 337 5.39 -14.68 -1.12
N ALA A 338 5.44 -13.64 -0.30
CA ALA A 338 6.62 -13.31 0.49
C ALA A 338 6.96 -14.41 1.51
N PHE A 339 5.97 -14.94 2.22
CA PHE A 339 6.17 -16.05 3.16
C PHE A 339 6.60 -17.34 2.46
N ASP A 340 6.00 -17.65 1.30
CA ASP A 340 6.38 -18.83 0.51
C ASP A 340 7.84 -18.73 0.05
N LEU A 341 8.23 -17.60 -0.54
CA LEU A 341 9.62 -17.37 -0.98
C LEU A 341 10.61 -17.39 0.19
N ALA A 342 10.25 -16.77 1.33
CA ALA A 342 11.11 -16.74 2.50
C ALA A 342 11.38 -18.16 3.02
N GLU A 343 10.36 -18.99 3.19
CA GLU A 343 10.51 -20.35 3.70
C GLU A 343 11.14 -21.29 2.67
N ARG A 344 10.73 -21.20 1.40
CA ARG A 344 11.24 -22.05 0.32
C ARG A 344 12.73 -21.88 0.12
N PHE A 345 13.24 -20.66 0.22
CA PHE A 345 14.66 -20.35 0.00
C PHE A 345 15.44 -20.10 1.29
N GLN A 346 14.77 -20.05 2.44
CA GLN A 346 15.37 -19.71 3.74
C GLN A 346 16.19 -18.42 3.64
N VAL A 347 15.51 -17.33 3.28
CA VAL A 347 16.08 -15.99 3.08
C VAL A 347 15.12 -14.92 3.60
N PRO A 348 15.62 -13.74 3.97
CA PRO A 348 14.74 -12.60 4.22
C PRO A 348 14.01 -12.17 2.94
N VAL A 349 12.74 -11.80 3.10
CA VAL A 349 11.94 -11.17 2.04
C VAL A 349 11.46 -9.82 2.53
N ILE A 350 11.75 -8.78 1.76
CA ILE A 350 11.37 -7.41 2.05
C ILE A 350 10.19 -7.04 1.16
N ILE A 351 9.11 -6.48 1.73
CA ILE A 351 8.00 -5.91 0.99
C ILE A 351 8.12 -4.39 1.09
N LEU A 352 8.36 -3.73 -0.05
CA LEU A 352 8.36 -2.28 -0.17
C LEU A 352 6.95 -1.80 -0.50
N THR A 353 6.27 -1.20 0.44
CA THR A 353 5.08 -0.38 0.22
C THR A 353 5.43 1.08 0.44
N ASP A 354 4.48 1.98 0.29
CA ASP A 354 4.66 3.40 0.55
C ASP A 354 3.40 4.01 1.18
N GLN A 355 3.50 5.26 1.64
CA GLN A 355 2.39 5.96 2.28
C GLN A 355 1.16 6.04 1.36
N HIS A 356 1.34 6.25 0.05
CA HIS A 356 0.22 6.34 -0.88
C HIS A 356 -0.59 5.05 -0.92
N LEU A 357 0.07 3.89 -1.08
CA LEU A 357 -0.62 2.59 -1.05
C LEU A 357 -1.17 2.26 0.35
N ALA A 358 -0.44 2.65 1.41
CA ALA A 358 -0.82 2.40 2.79
C ALA A 358 -2.16 3.04 3.17
N GLU A 359 -2.39 4.28 2.72
CA GLU A 359 -3.50 5.11 3.17
C GLU A 359 -4.60 5.30 2.12
N SER A 360 -4.37 4.91 0.86
CA SER A 360 -5.40 4.96 -0.17
C SER A 360 -6.34 3.78 -0.06
N TYR A 361 -7.61 4.07 0.21
CA TYR A 361 -8.68 3.07 0.15
C TYR A 361 -9.16 2.90 -1.27
N LEU A 362 -9.43 1.67 -1.64
CA LEU A 362 -9.99 1.34 -2.95
C LEU A 362 -10.92 0.12 -2.87
N THR A 363 -11.64 -0.11 -3.95
CA THR A 363 -12.60 -1.20 -4.07
C THR A 363 -12.06 -2.28 -5.00
N PRO A 364 -11.23 -3.21 -4.50
CA PRO A 364 -10.79 -4.36 -5.30
C PRO A 364 -11.96 -5.31 -5.57
N GLU A 365 -11.77 -6.24 -6.49
CA GLU A 365 -12.60 -7.44 -6.52
C GLU A 365 -12.44 -8.22 -5.21
N PRO A 366 -13.46 -9.00 -4.78
CA PRO A 366 -13.36 -9.81 -3.57
C PRO A 366 -12.11 -10.69 -3.57
N PHE A 367 -11.40 -10.73 -2.45
CA PHE A 367 -10.21 -11.55 -2.33
C PHE A 367 -10.55 -13.04 -2.40
N ASP A 368 -9.83 -13.75 -3.25
CA ASP A 368 -9.98 -15.20 -3.40
C ASP A 368 -9.02 -15.95 -2.46
N PHE A 369 -9.49 -16.23 -1.26
CA PHE A 369 -8.72 -16.98 -0.26
C PHE A 369 -8.40 -18.42 -0.69
N SER A 370 -9.17 -19.00 -1.62
CA SER A 370 -8.92 -20.36 -2.11
C SER A 370 -7.63 -20.51 -2.92
N ARG A 371 -7.12 -19.39 -3.46
CA ARG A 371 -5.84 -19.34 -4.17
C ARG A 371 -4.62 -19.22 -3.26
N VAL A 372 -4.83 -18.99 -1.97
CA VAL A 372 -3.72 -18.92 -1.01
C VAL A 372 -3.34 -20.33 -0.59
N THR A 373 -2.16 -20.77 -1.01
CA THR A 373 -1.61 -22.07 -0.59
C THR A 373 -0.56 -21.84 0.48
N VAL A 374 -0.73 -22.51 1.63
CA VAL A 374 0.27 -22.53 2.70
C VAL A 374 1.08 -23.80 2.58
N THR A 375 2.26 -23.71 1.98
CA THR A 375 3.16 -24.85 1.83
C THR A 375 4.02 -24.98 3.09
N GLY A 376 4.07 -26.18 3.67
CA GLY A 376 4.94 -26.48 4.80
C GLY A 376 6.35 -26.86 4.29
N TYR A 377 7.32 -25.99 4.55
CA TYR A 377 8.74 -26.25 4.25
C TYR A 377 9.54 -26.73 5.45
N ARG A 378 8.93 -26.72 6.61
CA ARG A 378 9.58 -27.11 7.88
C ARG A 378 9.38 -28.57 8.17
N LEU A 379 10.43 -29.21 8.68
CA LEU A 379 10.39 -30.60 9.11
C LEU A 379 9.89 -30.70 10.55
N THR A 380 8.93 -31.58 10.81
CA THR A 380 8.43 -31.93 12.14
C THR A 380 8.98 -33.29 12.60
N GLY A 381 10.24 -33.55 12.29
CA GLY A 381 10.98 -34.76 12.60
C GLY A 381 11.99 -35.03 11.49
N ALA A 382 13.16 -35.51 11.86
CA ALA A 382 14.19 -35.96 10.94
C ALA A 382 14.95 -37.15 11.53
N ALA A 383 15.52 -37.99 10.68
CA ALA A 383 16.42 -39.05 11.12
C ALA A 383 17.68 -38.45 11.76
N ALA A 384 18.11 -39.02 12.87
CA ALA A 384 19.39 -38.65 13.48
C ALA A 384 20.59 -39.17 12.64
N PRO A 385 21.71 -38.41 12.56
CA PRO A 385 21.92 -37.07 13.10
C PRO A 385 21.30 -35.98 12.17
N TYR A 386 20.57 -35.03 12.76
CA TYR A 386 20.07 -33.86 12.03
C TYR A 386 21.17 -32.83 11.84
N ARG A 387 21.27 -32.30 10.62
CA ARG A 387 22.25 -31.28 10.24
C ARG A 387 21.54 -30.05 9.72
N ARG A 388 21.49 -28.99 10.54
CA ARG A 388 20.76 -27.75 10.21
C ARG A 388 21.22 -27.14 8.89
N TYR A 389 22.53 -27.19 8.63
CA TYR A 389 23.15 -26.59 7.43
C TYR A 389 23.69 -27.63 6.46
N GLY A 390 23.27 -28.88 6.61
CA GLY A 390 23.62 -29.96 5.71
C GLY A 390 23.30 -29.62 4.24
N PRO A 391 24.01 -30.25 3.29
CA PRO A 391 23.77 -29.99 1.89
C PRO A 391 22.35 -30.37 1.48
N GLY A 392 21.69 -29.49 0.73
CA GLY A 392 20.37 -29.70 0.19
C GLY A 392 20.28 -29.20 -1.26
N PRO A 393 19.20 -29.54 -1.98
CA PRO A 393 18.99 -29.06 -3.33
C PRO A 393 19.03 -27.53 -3.39
N LEU A 394 19.71 -26.97 -4.39
CA LEU A 394 19.79 -25.53 -4.64
C LEU A 394 20.37 -24.71 -3.45
N GLY A 395 21.17 -25.32 -2.59
CA GLY A 395 21.73 -24.66 -1.41
C GLY A 395 20.75 -24.47 -0.24
N VAL A 396 19.55 -25.05 -0.32
CA VAL A 396 18.53 -24.99 0.75
C VAL A 396 18.68 -26.21 1.65
N SER A 397 18.91 -25.97 2.94
CA SER A 397 19.09 -27.04 3.93
C SER A 397 17.76 -27.45 4.55
N PRO A 398 17.69 -28.66 5.15
CA PRO A 398 16.52 -29.07 5.93
C PRO A 398 16.30 -28.12 7.12
N LEU A 399 15.12 -27.54 7.25
CA LEU A 399 14.75 -26.64 8.35
C LEU A 399 13.79 -27.34 9.29
N ALA A 400 14.31 -27.90 10.39
CA ALA A 400 13.49 -28.54 11.40
C ALA A 400 13.00 -27.53 12.45
N VAL A 401 11.84 -27.85 13.04
CA VAL A 401 11.31 -27.12 14.20
C VAL A 401 12.06 -27.60 15.45
N PRO A 402 12.66 -26.73 16.26
CA PRO A 402 13.32 -27.08 17.49
C PRO A 402 12.41 -27.90 18.42
N GLY A 403 12.96 -28.91 19.07
CA GLY A 403 12.21 -29.86 19.92
C GLY A 403 11.52 -31.00 19.15
N THR A 404 11.53 -30.99 17.82
CA THR A 404 11.03 -32.12 16.99
C THR A 404 12.15 -32.99 16.43
N VAL A 405 13.40 -32.61 16.65
CA VAL A 405 14.64 -33.34 16.31
C VAL A 405 15.59 -33.32 17.53
N ASP A 406 16.66 -34.12 17.49
CA ASP A 406 17.58 -34.28 18.64
C ASP A 406 18.19 -32.95 19.11
N ALA A 407 18.73 -32.17 18.17
CA ALA A 407 19.27 -30.84 18.43
C ALA A 407 19.22 -29.95 17.18
N VAL A 408 18.96 -28.66 17.37
CA VAL A 408 19.11 -27.64 16.35
C VAL A 408 20.13 -26.62 16.84
N VAL A 409 21.33 -26.67 16.27
CA VAL A 409 22.40 -25.73 16.59
C VAL A 409 22.43 -24.66 15.50
N VAL A 410 22.43 -23.41 15.91
CA VAL A 410 22.56 -22.23 15.04
C VAL A 410 23.56 -21.27 15.64
N ASP A 411 24.31 -20.58 14.82
CA ASP A 411 25.32 -19.62 15.25
C ASP A 411 25.42 -18.43 14.30
N SER A 412 25.72 -17.26 14.83
CA SER A 412 25.96 -16.04 14.05
C SER A 412 27.34 -16.01 13.42
N ASP A 413 28.28 -16.81 13.93
CA ASP A 413 29.60 -17.01 13.34
C ASP A 413 29.54 -17.94 12.12
N GLU A 414 30.62 -18.08 11.37
CA GLU A 414 30.68 -19.09 10.32
C GLU A 414 30.67 -20.49 10.97
N HIS A 415 29.93 -21.40 10.36
CA HIS A 415 29.61 -22.68 10.95
C HIS A 415 29.69 -23.84 9.93
N ASP A 416 29.82 -25.05 10.46
CA ASP A 416 29.77 -26.28 9.70
C ASP A 416 28.33 -26.73 9.38
N ALA A 417 28.19 -27.90 8.81
CA ALA A 417 26.89 -28.47 8.45
C ALA A 417 26.00 -28.75 9.66
N GLU A 418 26.56 -28.97 10.83
CA GLU A 418 25.91 -29.22 12.11
C GLU A 418 25.52 -27.91 12.82
N GLY A 419 26.16 -26.79 12.48
CA GLY A 419 25.95 -25.47 13.10
C GLY A 419 27.00 -25.10 14.13
N HIS A 420 28.12 -25.82 14.20
CA HIS A 420 29.20 -25.50 15.12
C HIS A 420 30.16 -24.49 14.48
N ILE A 421 30.69 -23.57 15.29
CA ILE A 421 31.63 -22.52 14.89
C ILE A 421 32.87 -23.12 14.24
N VAL A 422 33.28 -22.54 13.11
CA VAL A 422 34.50 -22.89 12.40
C VAL A 422 35.22 -21.64 11.90
N GLU A 423 36.58 -21.73 11.82
CA GLU A 423 37.40 -20.64 11.31
C GLU A 423 38.28 -21.08 10.09
N ASP A 424 38.10 -22.31 9.63
CA ASP A 424 38.91 -22.80 8.50
C ASP A 424 38.40 -22.28 7.15
N ALA A 425 39.35 -21.98 6.26
CA ALA A 425 39.05 -21.37 4.96
C ALA A 425 38.21 -22.26 4.02
N ALA A 426 38.32 -23.59 4.14
CA ALA A 426 37.59 -24.52 3.29
C ALA A 426 36.11 -24.54 3.60
N THR A 427 35.75 -24.66 4.89
CA THR A 427 34.35 -24.60 5.37
C THR A 427 33.74 -23.24 5.08
N ARG A 428 34.44 -22.13 5.38
CA ARG A 428 33.99 -20.79 5.05
C ARG A 428 33.62 -20.65 3.56
N LYS A 429 34.51 -21.11 2.67
CA LYS A 429 34.26 -21.06 1.23
C LYS A 429 33.05 -21.91 0.83
N ALA A 430 32.92 -23.10 1.38
CA ALA A 430 31.81 -24.01 1.06
C ALA A 430 30.46 -23.44 1.52
N MET A 431 30.41 -22.86 2.70
CA MET A 431 29.15 -22.30 3.26
C MET A 431 28.72 -21.02 2.57
N VAL A 432 29.64 -20.14 2.17
CA VAL A 432 29.31 -18.97 1.32
C VAL A 432 28.79 -19.43 -0.03
N ALA A 433 29.45 -20.38 -0.68
CA ALA A 433 29.00 -20.92 -1.95
C ALA A 433 27.61 -21.56 -1.85
N LYS A 434 27.33 -22.28 -0.76
CA LYS A 434 26.02 -22.87 -0.47
C LYS A 434 24.94 -21.80 -0.35
N ARG A 435 25.15 -20.75 0.45
CA ARG A 435 24.18 -19.66 0.62
C ARG A 435 23.88 -18.95 -0.72
N LEU A 436 24.91 -18.71 -1.55
CA LEU A 436 24.76 -18.06 -2.85
C LEU A 436 24.20 -18.99 -3.95
N ALA A 437 24.30 -20.31 -3.80
CA ALA A 437 23.76 -21.28 -4.75
C ALA A 437 22.23 -21.22 -4.91
N LYS A 438 21.54 -20.55 -3.99
CA LYS A 438 20.09 -20.29 -4.06
C LYS A 438 19.71 -19.33 -5.21
N PHE A 439 20.61 -18.41 -5.56
CA PHE A 439 20.31 -17.26 -6.41
C PHE A 439 19.77 -17.61 -7.82
N PRO A 440 20.31 -18.58 -8.56
CA PRO A 440 19.73 -18.98 -9.86
C PRO A 440 18.29 -19.46 -9.75
N ALA A 441 17.97 -20.28 -8.75
CA ALA A 441 16.63 -20.77 -8.52
C ALA A 441 15.66 -19.66 -8.03
N MET A 442 16.18 -18.66 -7.32
CA MET A 442 15.43 -17.47 -6.95
C MET A 442 15.04 -16.64 -8.19
N LEU A 443 15.95 -16.50 -9.17
CA LEU A 443 15.63 -15.84 -10.45
C LEU A 443 14.53 -16.57 -11.21
N ASP A 444 14.59 -17.90 -11.28
CA ASP A 444 13.60 -18.71 -12.00
C ASP A 444 12.24 -18.77 -11.26
N ALA A 445 12.23 -18.44 -9.97
CA ALA A 445 10.98 -18.37 -9.18
C ALA A 445 10.22 -17.06 -9.37
N LEU A 446 10.79 -16.04 -10.00
CA LEU A 446 10.17 -14.72 -10.15
C LEU A 446 9.04 -14.74 -11.18
N ASN A 447 7.97 -14.00 -10.87
CA ASN A 447 6.91 -13.71 -11.82
C ASN A 447 7.34 -12.66 -12.85
N PRO A 448 6.85 -12.74 -14.10
CA PRO A 448 7.10 -11.70 -15.08
C PRO A 448 6.42 -10.38 -14.69
N PRO A 449 6.91 -9.23 -15.18
CA PRO A 449 6.26 -7.93 -14.99
C PRO A 449 4.81 -7.91 -15.50
N LEU A 450 3.98 -7.10 -14.84
CA LEU A 450 2.65 -6.74 -15.35
C LEU A 450 2.80 -5.96 -16.65
N ARG A 451 1.89 -6.14 -17.60
CA ARG A 451 1.92 -5.45 -18.89
C ARG A 451 0.53 -5.02 -19.31
N GLN A 452 0.41 -3.80 -19.84
CA GLN A 452 -0.83 -3.24 -20.36
C GLN A 452 -0.56 -2.39 -21.61
N GLY A 453 -1.49 -2.38 -22.56
CA GLY A 453 -1.40 -1.63 -23.82
C GLY A 453 -0.83 -2.46 -24.96
N PRO A 454 -0.51 -1.83 -26.11
CA PRO A 454 -0.06 -2.52 -27.31
C PRO A 454 1.34 -3.15 -27.13
N PRO A 455 1.47 -4.48 -27.25
CA PRO A 455 2.69 -5.20 -26.88
C PRO A 455 3.91 -4.91 -27.79
N ALA A 456 3.69 -4.28 -28.94
CA ALA A 456 4.75 -3.92 -29.90
C ALA A 456 5.02 -2.42 -29.97
N ALA A 457 4.51 -1.62 -29.03
CA ALA A 457 4.77 -0.19 -28.99
C ALA A 457 6.27 0.09 -28.88
N ALA A 458 6.76 1.08 -29.64
CA ALA A 458 8.17 1.46 -29.57
C ALA A 458 8.53 2.10 -28.22
N ASP A 459 7.55 2.73 -27.57
CA ASP A 459 7.72 3.36 -26.27
C ASP A 459 7.17 2.49 -25.16
N VAL A 460 7.90 2.41 -24.05
CA VAL A 460 7.52 1.70 -22.84
C VAL A 460 7.60 2.65 -21.66
N LEU A 461 6.51 2.74 -20.90
CA LEU A 461 6.49 3.33 -19.56
C LEU A 461 6.65 2.20 -18.54
N LEU A 462 7.73 2.22 -17.77
CA LEU A 462 8.02 1.18 -16.80
C LEU A 462 8.05 1.79 -15.39
N GLY A 463 7.36 1.17 -14.44
CA GLY A 463 7.42 1.57 -13.03
C GLY A 463 7.28 0.38 -12.10
N TRP A 464 7.14 0.64 -10.81
CA TRP A 464 7.07 -0.38 -9.79
C TRP A 464 6.19 0.08 -8.60
N GLY A 465 5.67 -0.88 -7.84
CA GLY A 465 4.87 -0.59 -6.66
C GLY A 465 3.68 0.33 -6.97
N SER A 466 3.38 1.26 -6.09
CA SER A 466 2.19 2.14 -6.15
C SER A 466 2.13 3.07 -7.39
N SER A 467 3.21 3.20 -8.16
CA SER A 467 3.20 3.97 -9.43
C SER A 467 2.31 3.34 -10.51
N TRP A 468 1.96 2.05 -10.38
CA TRP A 468 1.24 1.26 -11.39
C TRP A 468 -0.10 1.89 -11.81
N GLY A 469 -0.93 2.34 -10.85
CA GLY A 469 -2.23 2.93 -11.16
C GLY A 469 -2.13 4.18 -12.04
N ALA A 470 -1.21 5.08 -11.71
CA ALA A 470 -0.96 6.29 -12.49
C ALA A 470 -0.36 5.97 -13.88
N LEU A 471 0.50 4.96 -13.96
CA LEU A 471 1.06 4.47 -15.22
C LEU A 471 -0.01 3.90 -16.15
N CYS A 472 -0.89 3.04 -15.65
CA CYS A 472 -1.97 2.45 -16.44
C CYS A 472 -2.87 3.54 -17.04
N GLU A 473 -3.29 4.52 -16.23
CA GLU A 473 -4.13 5.59 -16.69
C GLU A 473 -3.40 6.52 -17.67
N ALA A 474 -2.11 6.81 -17.45
CA ALA A 474 -1.29 7.57 -18.38
C ALA A 474 -1.16 6.86 -19.74
N GLY A 475 -0.86 5.55 -19.70
CA GLY A 475 -0.76 4.73 -20.91
C GLY A 475 -2.08 4.65 -21.68
N GLU A 476 -3.21 4.48 -20.98
CA GLU A 476 -4.54 4.50 -21.61
C GLU A 476 -4.81 5.82 -22.34
N LYS A 477 -4.61 6.96 -21.65
CA LYS A 477 -4.82 8.29 -22.22
C LYS A 477 -3.88 8.58 -23.39
N LEU A 478 -2.61 8.18 -23.31
CA LEU A 478 -1.65 8.33 -24.41
C LEU A 478 -2.07 7.49 -25.62
N ASN A 479 -2.46 6.25 -25.42
CA ASN A 479 -2.92 5.37 -26.49
C ASN A 479 -4.20 5.90 -27.16
N GLN A 480 -5.16 6.40 -26.39
CA GLN A 480 -6.38 7.04 -26.91
C GLN A 480 -6.06 8.32 -27.71
N ALA A 481 -5.02 9.05 -27.32
CA ALA A 481 -4.56 10.23 -28.03
C ALA A 481 -3.67 9.93 -29.26
N GLY A 482 -3.52 8.66 -29.64
CA GLY A 482 -2.74 8.25 -30.81
C GLY A 482 -1.22 8.17 -30.57
N THR A 483 -0.77 8.15 -29.32
CA THR A 483 0.63 7.93 -28.94
C THR A 483 0.79 6.54 -28.33
N PRO A 484 1.14 5.50 -29.13
CA PRO A 484 1.19 4.13 -28.66
C PRO A 484 2.29 3.92 -27.61
N VAL A 485 1.91 3.51 -26.41
CA VAL A 485 2.83 3.13 -25.33
C VAL A 485 2.40 1.82 -24.70
N GLU A 486 3.35 0.97 -24.35
CA GLU A 486 3.12 -0.20 -23.50
C GLU A 486 3.56 0.14 -22.08
N VAL A 487 2.74 -0.24 -21.10
CA VAL A 487 3.00 -0.01 -19.67
C VAL A 487 3.50 -1.30 -19.02
N TRP A 488 4.58 -1.20 -18.27
CA TRP A 488 5.18 -2.30 -17.52
C TRP A 488 5.21 -1.97 -16.03
N GLY A 489 4.76 -2.91 -15.18
CA GLY A 489 4.74 -2.79 -13.72
C GLY A 489 5.54 -3.91 -13.06
N LEU A 490 6.52 -3.55 -12.23
CA LEU A 490 7.29 -4.50 -11.45
C LEU A 490 6.69 -4.65 -10.06
N GLN A 491 6.33 -5.89 -9.71
CA GLN A 491 5.88 -6.28 -8.36
C GLN A 491 6.98 -7.02 -7.60
N GLU A 492 7.87 -7.70 -8.31
CA GLU A 492 9.04 -8.37 -7.79
C GLU A 492 10.26 -7.60 -8.30
N VAL A 493 10.80 -6.74 -7.43
CA VAL A 493 11.79 -5.71 -7.81
C VAL A 493 13.23 -6.14 -7.56
N TRP A 494 13.43 -7.24 -6.82
CA TRP A 494 14.74 -7.87 -6.63
C TRP A 494 14.59 -9.35 -6.22
N PRO A 495 15.47 -10.27 -6.75
CA PRO A 495 16.41 -10.03 -7.85
C PRO A 495 15.69 -9.73 -9.18
N LEU A 496 16.40 -9.23 -10.16
CA LEU A 496 15.85 -9.00 -11.51
C LEU A 496 16.28 -10.15 -12.43
N ASN A 497 15.31 -10.85 -13.03
CA ASN A 497 15.61 -11.89 -14.01
C ASN A 497 15.76 -11.27 -15.41
N PRO A 498 16.97 -11.24 -16.01
CA PRO A 498 17.19 -10.61 -17.32
C PRO A 498 16.31 -11.18 -18.44
N LYS A 499 15.89 -12.44 -18.33
CA LYS A 499 14.98 -13.08 -19.32
C LYS A 499 13.64 -12.35 -19.44
N HIS A 500 13.12 -11.77 -18.34
CA HIS A 500 11.86 -11.05 -18.35
C HIS A 500 11.92 -9.74 -19.14
N PHE A 501 13.12 -9.19 -19.30
CA PHE A 501 13.33 -7.87 -19.94
C PHE A 501 13.81 -7.97 -21.39
N THR A 502 14.01 -9.17 -21.93
CA THR A 502 14.40 -9.36 -23.34
C THR A 502 13.44 -8.68 -24.33
N PRO A 503 12.11 -8.59 -24.09
CA PRO A 503 11.21 -7.90 -25.00
C PRO A 503 11.41 -6.36 -25.05
N LEU A 504 12.24 -5.78 -24.17
CA LEU A 504 12.56 -4.35 -24.16
C LEU A 504 13.72 -3.98 -25.11
N ALA A 505 14.40 -4.97 -25.68
CA ALA A 505 15.54 -4.73 -26.57
C ALA A 505 15.12 -3.88 -27.77
N GLY A 506 15.86 -2.78 -27.99
CA GLY A 506 15.62 -1.83 -29.09
C GLY A 506 14.41 -0.89 -28.91
N ARG A 507 13.74 -0.93 -27.77
CA ARG A 507 12.60 -0.04 -27.44
C ARG A 507 13.06 1.17 -26.62
N ARG A 508 12.29 2.25 -26.65
CA ARG A 508 12.51 3.43 -25.80
C ARG A 508 11.86 3.20 -24.44
N VAL A 509 12.68 2.95 -23.42
CA VAL A 509 12.21 2.65 -22.07
C VAL A 509 12.32 3.90 -21.20
N THR A 510 11.17 4.42 -20.76
CA THR A 510 11.08 5.51 -19.79
C THR A 510 10.69 4.90 -18.43
N VAL A 511 11.57 5.03 -17.43
CA VAL A 511 11.30 4.57 -16.07
C VAL A 511 10.63 5.68 -15.28
N VAL A 512 9.51 5.35 -14.60
CA VAL A 512 8.69 6.28 -13.81
C VAL A 512 8.73 5.84 -12.36
N GLU A 513 9.25 6.70 -11.48
CA GLU A 513 9.40 6.37 -10.06
C GLU A 513 9.34 7.60 -9.15
N SER A 514 8.90 7.38 -7.90
CA SER A 514 8.77 8.45 -6.91
C SER A 514 10.04 8.58 -6.07
N ASN A 515 11.18 8.86 -6.71
CA ASN A 515 12.45 9.21 -6.05
C ASN A 515 13.31 10.09 -6.96
N ALA A 516 14.28 10.79 -6.37
CA ALA A 516 15.11 11.77 -7.08
C ALA A 516 16.19 11.14 -7.96
N THR A 517 16.61 9.91 -7.67
CA THR A 517 17.88 9.37 -8.21
C THR A 517 17.72 8.25 -9.23
N GLY A 518 16.49 7.87 -9.59
CA GLY A 518 16.23 6.82 -10.57
C GLY A 518 16.72 5.46 -10.10
N GLN A 519 16.30 5.02 -8.92
CA GLN A 519 16.82 3.81 -8.27
C GLN A 519 16.51 2.53 -9.06
N MET A 520 15.30 2.39 -9.58
CA MET A 520 14.91 1.26 -10.41
C MET A 520 15.62 1.32 -11.79
N ALA A 521 15.73 2.50 -12.37
CA ALA A 521 16.45 2.68 -13.63
C ALA A 521 17.91 2.20 -13.52
N ARG A 522 18.57 2.46 -12.38
CA ARG A 522 19.93 1.97 -12.09
C ARG A 522 19.99 0.44 -11.97
N LEU A 523 19.05 -0.16 -11.25
CA LEU A 523 18.97 -1.62 -11.12
C LEU A 523 18.72 -2.30 -12.46
N LEU A 524 17.79 -1.80 -13.27
CA LEU A 524 17.48 -2.32 -14.60
C LEU A 524 18.71 -2.27 -15.51
N THR A 525 19.43 -1.15 -15.50
CA THR A 525 20.63 -0.99 -16.32
C THR A 525 21.77 -1.89 -15.84
N GLY A 526 22.04 -1.90 -14.53
CA GLY A 526 23.18 -2.61 -13.97
C GLY A 526 23.02 -4.13 -13.88
N TRP A 527 21.78 -4.61 -13.62
CA TRP A 527 21.54 -6.05 -13.36
C TRP A 527 20.76 -6.75 -14.47
N ALA A 528 19.80 -6.08 -15.09
CA ALA A 528 19.00 -6.69 -16.15
C ALA A 528 19.47 -6.34 -17.56
N GLY A 529 20.46 -5.47 -17.71
CA GLY A 529 20.98 -5.05 -19.00
C GLY A 529 19.99 -4.24 -19.84
N VAL A 530 18.98 -3.63 -19.22
CA VAL A 530 17.99 -2.82 -19.92
C VAL A 530 18.56 -1.45 -20.26
N GLN A 531 18.47 -1.06 -21.52
CA GLN A 531 18.83 0.29 -21.93
C GLN A 531 17.70 1.26 -21.57
N VAL A 532 17.82 1.95 -20.44
CA VAL A 532 16.88 3.00 -20.02
C VAL A 532 17.15 4.27 -20.83
N THR A 533 16.12 4.76 -21.52
CA THR A 533 16.21 5.92 -22.42
C THR A 533 15.96 7.23 -21.68
N ALA A 534 15.01 7.23 -20.72
CA ALA A 534 14.62 8.41 -19.96
C ALA A 534 14.11 8.02 -18.56
N GLY A 535 14.05 9.00 -17.66
CA GLY A 535 13.44 8.88 -16.34
C GLY A 535 12.39 9.97 -16.13
N ILE A 536 11.26 9.61 -15.51
CA ILE A 536 10.28 10.55 -14.96
C ILE A 536 10.28 10.36 -13.46
N ASN A 537 10.86 11.32 -12.75
CA ASN A 537 11.09 11.24 -11.31
C ASN A 537 10.24 12.27 -10.58
N ARG A 538 9.45 11.83 -9.59
CA ARG A 538 8.72 12.72 -8.70
C ARG A 538 9.21 12.55 -7.26
N TYR A 539 9.65 13.62 -6.63
CA TYR A 539 10.26 13.60 -5.29
C TYR A 539 9.86 14.81 -4.44
N ASP A 540 8.62 15.30 -4.66
CA ASP A 540 8.02 16.40 -3.90
C ASP A 540 7.12 15.93 -2.74
N GLY A 541 7.14 14.62 -2.45
CA GLY A 541 6.29 13.99 -1.44
C GLY A 541 4.83 13.80 -1.87
N ARG A 542 4.52 14.02 -3.13
CA ARG A 542 3.18 13.83 -3.69
C ARG A 542 3.12 12.56 -4.54
N PRO A 543 1.97 11.85 -4.57
CA PRO A 543 1.83 10.66 -5.41
C PRO A 543 1.88 11.01 -6.89
N LEU A 544 2.38 10.08 -7.71
CA LEU A 544 2.32 10.18 -9.16
C LEU A 544 0.87 10.26 -9.64
N SER A 545 0.61 11.11 -10.64
CA SER A 545 -0.66 11.17 -11.35
C SER A 545 -0.46 10.91 -12.83
N ALA A 546 -1.53 10.49 -13.52
CA ALA A 546 -1.49 10.27 -14.97
C ALA A 546 -1.07 11.55 -15.73
N ARG A 547 -1.57 12.72 -15.34
CA ARG A 547 -1.21 14.01 -15.94
C ARG A 547 0.26 14.34 -15.75
N TYR A 548 0.80 14.12 -14.54
CA TYR A 548 2.22 14.34 -14.27
C TYR A 548 3.07 13.51 -15.23
N ILE A 549 2.76 12.22 -15.37
CA ILE A 549 3.46 11.29 -16.26
C ILE A 549 3.35 11.75 -17.73
N ILE A 550 2.13 12.06 -18.20
CA ILE A 550 1.88 12.47 -19.59
C ILE A 550 2.62 13.75 -19.94
N ARG A 551 2.57 14.78 -19.07
CA ARG A 551 3.28 16.06 -19.31
C ARG A 551 4.78 15.85 -19.44
N HIS A 552 5.38 15.12 -18.51
CA HIS A 552 6.83 14.86 -18.55
C HIS A 552 7.22 13.96 -19.73
N PHE A 553 6.41 12.97 -20.07
CA PHE A 553 6.63 12.11 -21.23
C PHE A 553 6.60 12.92 -22.56
N LYS A 554 5.74 13.92 -22.65
CA LYS A 554 5.67 14.83 -23.81
C LYS A 554 6.68 15.99 -23.78
N GLY A 555 7.42 16.16 -22.68
CA GLY A 555 8.34 17.30 -22.52
C GLY A 555 7.64 18.63 -22.22
N GLU A 556 6.41 18.58 -21.71
CA GLU A 556 5.62 19.73 -21.28
C GLU A 556 5.88 19.98 -19.77
N PHE A 557 6.76 20.91 -19.44
CA PHE A 557 7.16 21.21 -18.03
C PHE A 557 6.32 22.31 -17.40
#